data_9a85fe5883943c403ef6b39e86a55556
#
_entry.id   9a85fe5883943c403ef6b39e86a55556
#
_cell.length_a   1.000
_cell.length_b   1.000
_cell.length_c   1.000
_cell.angle_alpha   90.00
_cell.angle_beta   90.00
_cell.angle_gamma   90.00
#
_symmetry.space_group_name_H-M   'P 1'
#
loop_
_entity.id
_entity.type
_entity.pdbx_description
1 polymer ?
#
loop_
_entity_poly.entity_id
_entity_poly.type
_entity_poly.pdbx_seq_one_letter_code
_entity_poly.pdbx_strand_id
1 'polypeptide(L)'
;MSIGGLRQKPESASIDWRRFISAMGKNGNANAPAVEINMTNVDLNPNASTNNANDRDRPLDKFTRRISNVSTAIQLKFRTTREEGDFTLGCLKLFHTRTRFLVMVLVLLCLASVWSNILTFNFAVICMSPAHSSNMTSLNGTEDKPPIEFTPRQKSLLTAAVAASALMANFPVVSLVNQFGIRTVFSILGLLSAVATCLIPTAISYGYYYVLGARVLQGIAFAANFPVIGAFTSKWTYYKQNGLFVSVLVAYVQLSPALTMPASGTLCTSPWGWPSVFYAHGVVSLVLFVLFGTFYRNSPGKHPFVGDVEIKKIAVGKTECSKEELKRIPYGPILKTASVWAVWIAAIGNFTCVNMMFLYSPAYLHHVLKFQVHSTGLSAAIPPFLQFSIKLLAGFTSDKIRCISETAKLRVYNSIAFLGSAVFLAILAFGPVDQQMICLALLGIAAGILGFTTGGFFKAGPLVSKHYSHFVTGNVSLGITITMLVVPFMVTGLAPNNTYEEWRYVFICTGGVLLITNFIFIICASAEPASWTTDEFSRNASRNRIHSTTQASRTTIREFAPEVKMG
;
A
#
# COMPACT_ATOMS: atom_id res chain seq x y z
N MET A 1 68.25 -35.19 -2.89
CA MET A 1 67.19 -35.50 -3.85
C MET A 1 66.36 -34.21 -4.05
N SER A 2 66.52 -33.62 -5.22
CA SER A 2 66.00 -32.35 -5.65
C SER A 2 64.63 -32.58 -6.31
N ILE A 3 63.61 -31.76 -5.97
CA ILE A 3 62.44 -31.62 -6.81
C ILE A 3 62.14 -30.12 -6.97
N GLY A 4 62.38 -29.65 -8.18
CA GLY A 4 62.09 -28.28 -8.59
C GLY A 4 60.60 -28.03 -8.80
N GLY A 5 60.11 -26.92 -8.27
CA GLY A 5 58.78 -26.43 -8.49
C GLY A 5 58.73 -25.45 -9.68
N LEU A 6 58.07 -25.83 -10.74
CA LEU A 6 57.74 -24.98 -11.88
C LEU A 6 56.58 -24.04 -11.51
N ARG A 7 56.85 -22.74 -11.51
CA ARG A 7 55.85 -21.67 -11.52
C ARG A 7 55.23 -21.58 -12.92
N GLN A 8 54.01 -22.04 -13.09
CA GLN A 8 53.21 -21.70 -14.24
C GLN A 8 52.58 -20.32 -14.06
N LYS A 9 52.81 -19.42 -15.01
CA LYS A 9 52.08 -18.16 -15.21
C LYS A 9 50.68 -18.50 -15.70
N PRO A 10 49.61 -17.79 -15.25
CA PRO A 10 48.28 -17.95 -15.86
C PRO A 10 48.30 -17.32 -17.25
N GLU A 11 47.99 -18.13 -18.25
CA GLU A 11 47.69 -17.69 -19.63
C GLU A 11 46.45 -16.78 -19.62
N SER A 12 46.59 -15.61 -20.22
CA SER A 12 45.49 -14.71 -20.50
C SER A 12 44.55 -15.34 -21.54
N ALA A 13 43.41 -15.83 -21.11
CA ALA A 13 42.36 -16.27 -22.02
C ALA A 13 41.85 -15.05 -22.83
N SER A 14 42.36 -14.89 -24.02
CA SER A 14 41.83 -13.97 -25.00
C SER A 14 40.52 -14.52 -25.55
N ILE A 15 39.40 -13.87 -25.21
CA ILE A 15 38.10 -14.21 -25.76
C ILE A 15 38.10 -13.83 -27.25
N ASP A 16 38.00 -14.82 -28.12
CA ASP A 16 37.93 -14.64 -29.56
C ASP A 16 36.55 -14.12 -29.99
N TRP A 17 36.42 -12.81 -30.01
CA TRP A 17 35.20 -12.09 -30.35
C TRP A 17 34.71 -12.38 -31.78
N ARG A 18 35.57 -12.84 -32.70
CA ARG A 18 35.19 -13.18 -34.08
C ARG A 18 34.34 -14.46 -34.09
N ARG A 19 34.62 -15.45 -33.26
CA ARG A 19 33.78 -16.65 -33.13
C ARG A 19 32.43 -16.36 -32.51
N PHE A 20 32.36 -15.44 -31.52
CA PHE A 20 31.12 -15.05 -30.88
C PHE A 20 30.18 -14.29 -31.83
N ILE A 21 30.72 -13.37 -32.66
CA ILE A 21 29.93 -12.62 -33.67
C ILE A 21 29.45 -13.56 -34.79
N SER A 22 30.28 -14.53 -35.21
CA SER A 22 29.90 -15.53 -36.23
C SER A 22 28.79 -16.48 -35.74
N ALA A 23 28.71 -16.78 -34.44
CA ALA A 23 27.65 -17.62 -33.85
C ALA A 23 26.30 -16.90 -33.77
N MET A 24 26.28 -15.56 -33.61
CA MET A 24 25.05 -14.77 -33.63
C MET A 24 24.50 -14.52 -35.05
N GLY A 25 25.32 -14.60 -36.10
CA GLY A 25 24.89 -14.36 -37.48
C GLY A 25 24.17 -15.55 -38.15
N LYS A 26 24.12 -16.73 -37.54
CA LYS A 26 23.54 -17.94 -38.18
C LYS A 26 22.03 -18.17 -37.93
N ASN A 27 21.36 -17.30 -37.13
CA ASN A 27 19.93 -17.41 -36.90
C ASN A 27 19.18 -16.09 -37.15
N GLY A 28 19.32 -15.52 -38.33
CA GLY A 28 18.59 -14.30 -38.72
C GLY A 28 18.42 -14.18 -40.21
N ASN A 29 17.21 -13.93 -40.63
CA ASN A 29 16.71 -13.76 -42.01
C ASN A 29 17.61 -12.91 -42.91
N ALA A 30 17.74 -13.32 -44.16
CA ALA A 30 18.64 -12.83 -45.22
C ALA A 30 18.24 -11.48 -45.83
N ASN A 31 17.78 -10.49 -45.12
CA ASN A 31 17.47 -9.14 -45.66
C ASN A 31 17.69 -8.03 -44.59
N ALA A 32 18.80 -8.07 -43.89
CA ALA A 32 19.21 -6.93 -43.08
C ALA A 32 20.46 -6.27 -43.71
N PRO A 33 20.48 -4.93 -43.90
CA PRO A 33 21.65 -4.26 -44.43
C PRO A 33 22.84 -4.37 -43.47
N ALA A 34 24.02 -4.64 -44.01
CA ALA A 34 25.27 -4.72 -43.29
C ALA A 34 25.56 -3.37 -42.58
N VAL A 35 25.66 -3.38 -41.27
CA VAL A 35 26.08 -2.21 -40.50
C VAL A 35 27.60 -2.23 -40.41
N GLU A 36 28.28 -1.42 -41.19
CA GLU A 36 29.70 -1.13 -41.07
C GLU A 36 29.93 -0.27 -39.80
N ILE A 37 30.59 -0.84 -38.79
CA ILE A 37 31.00 -0.08 -37.61
C ILE A 37 32.32 0.60 -37.91
N ASN A 38 32.27 1.89 -38.28
CA ASN A 38 33.44 2.71 -38.47
C ASN A 38 34.00 3.19 -37.13
N MET A 39 35.08 2.61 -36.66
CA MET A 39 35.71 2.86 -35.35
C MET A 39 36.65 4.09 -35.33
N THR A 40 36.61 4.96 -36.35
CA THR A 40 37.64 6.01 -36.52
C THR A 40 37.27 7.38 -35.93
N ASN A 41 36.11 7.57 -35.31
CA ASN A 41 35.75 8.86 -34.68
C ASN A 41 35.36 8.72 -33.22
N VAL A 42 36.34 8.33 -32.37
CA VAL A 42 36.32 8.64 -30.95
C VAL A 42 37.43 9.65 -30.72
N ASP A 43 37.09 10.93 -30.79
CA ASP A 43 37.99 12.03 -30.44
C ASP A 43 38.36 11.92 -28.96
N LEU A 44 39.60 11.45 -28.73
CA LEU A 44 40.29 11.54 -27.46
C LEU A 44 40.87 12.95 -27.35
N ASN A 45 40.17 13.86 -26.73
CA ASN A 45 40.69 15.16 -26.34
C ASN A 45 41.67 14.98 -25.16
N PRO A 46 43.01 15.20 -25.36
CA PRO A 46 43.99 14.98 -24.28
C PRO A 46 44.14 16.13 -23.27
N ASN A 47 43.35 17.21 -23.40
CA ASN A 47 43.53 18.41 -22.59
C ASN A 47 42.31 18.70 -21.68
N ALA A 48 41.97 17.77 -20.75
CA ALA A 48 41.24 18.14 -19.53
C ALA A 48 42.22 18.13 -18.36
N SER A 49 42.69 19.31 -18.01
CA SER A 49 43.67 19.54 -16.96
C SER A 49 43.20 19.00 -15.59
N THR A 50 44.10 18.25 -15.03
CA THR A 50 44.22 17.82 -13.64
C THR A 50 43.97 18.95 -12.64
N ASN A 51 43.04 18.73 -11.70
CA ASN A 51 43.20 19.10 -10.29
C ASN A 51 42.16 18.39 -9.45
N ASN A 52 42.54 17.24 -8.88
CA ASN A 52 42.32 16.89 -7.47
C ASN A 52 42.90 15.50 -7.21
N ALA A 53 44.04 15.51 -6.58
CA ALA A 53 44.68 14.34 -6.03
C ALA A 53 43.95 13.94 -4.75
N ASN A 54 43.19 12.85 -4.79
CA ASN A 54 42.94 11.90 -3.71
C ASN A 54 41.74 11.00 -4.06
N ASP A 55 41.91 10.15 -5.07
CA ASP A 55 40.99 9.03 -5.23
C ASP A 55 41.77 7.84 -5.78
N ARG A 56 42.16 6.93 -4.86
CA ARG A 56 42.77 5.65 -5.23
C ARG A 56 41.68 4.67 -5.63
N ASP A 57 40.96 4.98 -6.70
CA ASP A 57 40.07 4.02 -7.35
C ASP A 57 40.90 2.92 -8.02
N ARG A 58 40.66 1.68 -7.62
CA ARG A 58 41.32 0.52 -8.24
C ARG A 58 40.99 0.45 -9.72
N PRO A 59 41.96 0.05 -10.58
CA PRO A 59 41.74 -0.01 -12.05
C PRO A 59 40.54 -0.86 -12.48
N LEU A 60 40.14 -1.83 -11.63
CA LEU A 60 39.02 -2.72 -11.86
C LEU A 60 37.64 -2.00 -11.82
N ASP A 61 37.48 -0.99 -10.95
CA ASP A 61 36.21 -0.26 -10.82
C ASP A 61 35.98 0.69 -12.00
N LYS A 62 37.04 1.26 -12.58
CA LYS A 62 36.97 2.07 -13.81
C LYS A 62 36.60 1.22 -15.02
N PHE A 63 37.10 -0.01 -15.07
CA PHE A 63 36.79 -0.95 -16.14
C PHE A 63 35.35 -1.44 -16.07
N THR A 64 34.86 -1.76 -14.87
CA THR A 64 33.47 -2.20 -14.64
C THR A 64 32.45 -1.08 -14.93
N ARG A 65 32.75 0.17 -14.58
CA ARG A 65 31.94 1.34 -14.94
C ARG A 65 31.90 1.58 -16.45
N ARG A 66 33.04 1.39 -17.16
CA ARG A 66 33.09 1.51 -18.63
C ARG A 66 32.25 0.42 -19.32
N ILE A 67 32.34 -0.82 -18.86
CA ILE A 67 31.53 -1.93 -19.42
C ILE A 67 30.02 -1.69 -19.15
N SER A 68 29.65 -1.24 -17.96
CA SER A 68 28.26 -0.89 -17.63
C SER A 68 27.72 0.22 -18.56
N ASN A 69 28.51 1.27 -18.79
CA ASN A 69 28.08 2.38 -19.67
C ASN A 69 27.97 1.96 -21.13
N VAL A 70 28.88 1.12 -21.62
CA VAL A 70 28.84 0.57 -22.99
C VAL A 70 27.65 -0.39 -23.14
N SER A 71 27.39 -1.25 -22.15
CA SER A 71 26.21 -2.13 -22.14
C SER A 71 24.90 -1.34 -22.16
N THR A 72 24.83 -0.26 -21.39
CA THR A 72 23.65 0.63 -21.36
C THR A 72 23.48 1.38 -22.69
N ALA A 73 24.55 1.84 -23.29
CA ALA A 73 24.53 2.53 -24.59
C ALA A 73 24.13 1.58 -25.74
N ILE A 74 24.62 0.34 -25.71
CA ILE A 74 24.24 -0.71 -26.69
C ILE A 74 22.75 -1.07 -26.52
N GLN A 75 22.26 -1.26 -25.31
CA GLN A 75 20.84 -1.52 -25.06
C GLN A 75 19.94 -0.36 -25.49
N LEU A 76 20.37 0.89 -25.30
CA LEU A 76 19.67 2.08 -25.78
C LEU A 76 19.61 2.13 -27.32
N LYS A 77 20.70 1.79 -27.99
CA LYS A 77 20.78 1.81 -29.49
C LYS A 77 19.96 0.69 -30.11
N PHE A 78 19.93 -0.52 -29.54
CA PHE A 78 19.07 -1.61 -30.02
C PHE A 78 17.57 -1.33 -29.80
N ARG A 79 17.22 -0.48 -28.84
CA ARG A 79 15.83 -0.12 -28.54
C ARG A 79 15.31 0.99 -29.47
N THR A 80 16.15 1.95 -29.84
CA THR A 80 15.78 3.03 -30.79
C THR A 80 15.56 2.53 -32.24
N THR A 81 16.30 1.51 -32.67
CA THR A 81 16.10 0.90 -34.01
C THR A 81 14.82 0.08 -34.13
N ARG A 82 14.21 -0.32 -32.99
CA ARG A 82 12.93 -1.04 -32.97
C ARG A 82 11.70 -0.12 -33.09
N GLU A 83 11.88 1.19 -32.85
CA GLU A 83 10.78 2.17 -32.86
C GLU A 83 10.45 2.74 -34.27
N GLU A 84 11.31 2.56 -35.26
CA GLU A 84 11.12 3.14 -36.61
C GLU A 84 10.25 2.30 -37.55
N GLY A 85 9.84 1.09 -37.16
CA GLY A 85 9.15 0.13 -38.03
C GLY A 85 7.69 -0.16 -37.73
N ASP A 86 7.09 0.41 -36.69
CA ASP A 86 5.77 -0.08 -36.24
C ASP A 86 4.68 1.00 -36.40
N PHE A 87 3.84 0.80 -37.42
CA PHE A 87 2.59 1.52 -37.64
C PHE A 87 1.56 1.09 -36.58
N THR A 88 1.68 1.66 -35.37
CA THR A 88 0.78 1.35 -34.26
C THR A 88 -0.38 2.32 -34.23
N LEU A 89 -1.61 1.76 -34.15
CA LEU A 89 -2.87 2.45 -33.94
C LEU A 89 -2.74 3.54 -32.85
N GLY A 90 -3.37 4.71 -33.05
CA GLY A 90 -3.24 5.87 -32.14
C GLY A 90 -3.53 5.59 -30.66
N CYS A 91 -4.35 4.58 -30.34
CA CYS A 91 -4.56 4.08 -28.98
C CYS A 91 -3.29 3.50 -28.33
N LEU A 92 -2.45 2.78 -29.09
CA LEU A 92 -1.20 2.20 -28.56
C LEU A 92 -0.15 3.28 -28.22
N LYS A 93 -0.13 4.42 -28.91
CA LYS A 93 0.74 5.56 -28.55
C LYS A 93 0.37 6.16 -27.19
N LEU A 94 -0.91 6.16 -26.83
CA LEU A 94 -1.37 6.63 -25.51
C LEU A 94 -0.87 5.70 -24.39
N PHE A 95 -0.86 4.39 -24.62
CA PHE A 95 -0.34 3.40 -23.68
C PHE A 95 1.18 3.55 -23.47
N HIS A 96 1.94 3.85 -24.49
CA HIS A 96 3.42 3.90 -24.44
C HIS A 96 3.98 5.06 -23.59
N THR A 97 3.21 6.14 -23.41
CA THR A 97 3.62 7.32 -22.66
C THR A 97 2.97 7.44 -21.26
N ARG A 98 1.94 6.62 -20.97
CA ARG A 98 1.14 6.69 -19.74
C ARG A 98 0.88 5.33 -19.08
N THR A 99 1.67 4.33 -19.40
CA THR A 99 1.52 2.95 -18.88
C THR A 99 1.51 2.89 -17.35
N ARG A 100 2.26 3.77 -16.67
CA ARG A 100 2.28 3.85 -15.20
C ARG A 100 0.91 4.13 -14.58
N PHE A 101 0.02 4.89 -15.25
CA PHE A 101 -1.32 5.15 -14.74
C PHE A 101 -2.23 3.93 -14.90
N LEU A 102 -2.09 3.20 -16.01
CA LEU A 102 -2.82 1.95 -16.23
C LEU A 102 -2.44 0.91 -15.17
N VAL A 103 -1.13 0.76 -14.93
CA VAL A 103 -0.62 -0.14 -13.89
C VAL A 103 -1.11 0.30 -12.50
N MET A 104 -1.14 1.61 -12.22
CA MET A 104 -1.67 2.17 -10.97
C MET A 104 -3.15 1.81 -10.78
N VAL A 105 -3.98 1.95 -11.82
CA VAL A 105 -5.40 1.58 -11.76
C VAL A 105 -5.56 0.08 -11.51
N LEU A 106 -4.77 -0.76 -12.17
CA LEU A 106 -4.80 -2.21 -11.93
C LEU A 106 -4.43 -2.55 -10.48
N VAL A 107 -3.37 -1.93 -9.93
CA VAL A 107 -2.99 -2.10 -8.53
C VAL A 107 -4.10 -1.62 -7.59
N LEU A 108 -4.72 -0.46 -7.88
CA LEU A 108 -5.84 0.06 -7.10
C LEU A 108 -7.02 -0.92 -7.07
N LEU A 109 -7.39 -1.49 -8.21
CA LEU A 109 -8.49 -2.48 -8.30
C LEU A 109 -8.15 -3.77 -7.55
N CYS A 110 -6.90 -4.23 -7.61
CA CYS A 110 -6.44 -5.38 -6.82
C CYS A 110 -6.49 -5.10 -5.31
N LEU A 111 -6.03 -3.93 -4.86
CA LEU A 111 -6.12 -3.51 -3.46
C LEU A 111 -7.59 -3.41 -3.00
N ALA A 112 -8.45 -2.83 -3.84
CA ALA A 112 -9.87 -2.70 -3.57
C ALA A 112 -10.54 -4.07 -3.49
N SER A 113 -10.18 -5.03 -4.34
CA SER A 113 -10.77 -6.37 -4.32
C SER A 113 -10.41 -7.16 -3.05
N VAL A 114 -9.19 -7.03 -2.54
CA VAL A 114 -8.80 -7.66 -1.25
C VAL A 114 -9.61 -7.09 -0.10
N TRP A 115 -9.81 -5.78 -0.04
CA TRP A 115 -10.64 -5.15 0.98
C TRP A 115 -12.13 -5.50 0.80
N SER A 116 -12.61 -5.56 -0.45
CA SER A 116 -13.95 -6.01 -0.80
C SER A 116 -14.26 -7.41 -0.28
N ASN A 117 -13.35 -8.36 -0.47
CA ASN A 117 -13.46 -9.73 0.02
C ASN A 117 -13.66 -9.82 1.55
N ILE A 118 -13.12 -8.86 2.30
CA ILE A 118 -13.31 -8.78 3.75
C ILE A 118 -14.68 -8.21 4.10
N LEU A 119 -15.11 -7.17 3.38
CA LEU A 119 -16.38 -6.48 3.62
C LEU A 119 -17.62 -7.34 3.29
N THR A 120 -17.52 -8.24 2.30
CA THR A 120 -18.63 -9.12 1.89
C THR A 120 -19.23 -9.89 3.05
N PHE A 121 -18.42 -10.38 3.99
CA PHE A 121 -18.90 -11.13 5.16
C PHE A 121 -19.81 -10.27 6.05
N ASN A 122 -19.40 -9.04 6.35
CA ASN A 122 -20.14 -8.16 7.23
C ASN A 122 -21.50 -7.74 6.63
N PHE A 123 -21.59 -7.67 5.31
CA PHE A 123 -22.85 -7.44 4.62
C PHE A 123 -23.69 -8.72 4.51
N ALA A 124 -23.08 -9.83 4.11
CA ALA A 124 -23.80 -11.10 3.89
C ALA A 124 -24.45 -11.64 5.16
N VAL A 125 -23.89 -11.36 6.34
CA VAL A 125 -24.49 -11.73 7.65
C VAL A 125 -25.89 -11.15 7.83
N ILE A 126 -26.20 -10.00 7.24
CA ILE A 126 -27.54 -9.39 7.28
C ILE A 126 -28.53 -10.23 6.47
N CYS A 127 -28.07 -10.78 5.34
CA CYS A 127 -28.89 -11.58 4.42
C CYS A 127 -29.10 -13.01 4.91
N MET A 128 -28.25 -13.51 5.82
CA MET A 128 -28.34 -14.86 6.39
C MET A 128 -29.36 -14.94 7.53
N SER A 129 -29.91 -13.80 7.98
CA SER A 129 -30.89 -13.76 9.09
C SER A 129 -32.20 -14.48 8.70
N PRO A 130 -32.85 -15.25 9.62
CA PRO A 130 -34.03 -16.06 9.36
C PRO A 130 -35.21 -15.29 8.76
N ALA A 131 -35.37 -14.05 9.18
CA ALA A 131 -36.43 -13.15 8.68
C ALA A 131 -36.40 -12.90 7.15
N HIS A 132 -35.26 -13.13 6.50
CA HIS A 132 -35.11 -12.94 5.05
C HIS A 132 -35.17 -14.27 4.29
N SER A 133 -34.76 -15.38 4.93
CA SER A 133 -34.79 -16.73 4.37
C SER A 133 -36.22 -17.24 4.16
N SER A 134 -37.13 -16.92 5.08
CA SER A 134 -38.53 -17.38 4.99
C SER A 134 -39.32 -16.87 3.77
N ASN A 135 -38.95 -15.72 3.20
CA ASN A 135 -39.59 -15.18 2.00
C ASN A 135 -39.11 -15.84 0.68
N MET A 136 -37.96 -16.50 0.69
CA MET A 136 -37.40 -17.16 -0.48
C MET A 136 -37.70 -18.67 -0.55
N THR A 137 -37.90 -19.33 0.60
CA THR A 137 -38.11 -20.79 0.70
C THR A 137 -39.50 -21.22 0.24
N SER A 138 -40.46 -20.30 0.14
CA SER A 138 -41.83 -20.61 -0.32
C SER A 138 -41.92 -21.02 -1.79
N LEU A 139 -40.85 -20.89 -2.58
CA LEU A 139 -40.86 -21.17 -4.02
C LEU A 139 -40.20 -22.51 -4.42
N ASN A 140 -39.40 -23.15 -3.62
CA ASN A 140 -38.57 -24.30 -4.05
C ASN A 140 -38.56 -25.52 -3.14
N GLY A 141 -39.54 -25.80 -2.31
CA GLY A 141 -39.84 -27.13 -1.73
C GLY A 141 -38.67 -28.03 -1.26
N THR A 142 -37.50 -27.50 -0.99
CA THR A 142 -36.32 -28.24 -0.50
C THR A 142 -36.18 -28.10 1.00
N GLU A 143 -35.95 -29.19 1.71
CA GLU A 143 -35.82 -29.30 3.16
C GLU A 143 -34.97 -28.18 3.78
N ASP A 144 -35.59 -27.45 4.69
CA ASP A 144 -35.01 -26.35 5.43
C ASP A 144 -33.82 -26.80 6.30
N LYS A 145 -32.60 -26.51 5.86
CA LYS A 145 -31.49 -26.41 6.80
C LYS A 145 -31.76 -25.20 7.72
N PRO A 146 -31.68 -25.37 9.04
CA PRO A 146 -31.92 -24.26 9.96
C PRO A 146 -31.04 -23.06 9.61
N PRO A 147 -31.58 -21.83 9.64
CA PRO A 147 -30.81 -20.65 9.34
C PRO A 147 -29.59 -20.55 10.27
N ILE A 148 -28.42 -20.32 9.68
CA ILE A 148 -27.16 -20.28 10.42
C ILE A 148 -27.06 -18.92 11.09
N GLU A 149 -27.33 -18.87 12.39
CA GLU A 149 -27.14 -17.67 13.19
C GLU A 149 -25.81 -17.71 13.92
N PHE A 150 -24.93 -16.77 13.55
CA PHE A 150 -23.76 -16.47 14.38
C PHE A 150 -24.16 -15.59 15.56
N THR A 151 -23.73 -15.93 16.76
CA THR A 151 -23.89 -15.06 17.93
C THR A 151 -23.14 -13.73 17.72
N PRO A 152 -23.55 -12.63 18.35
CA PRO A 152 -22.85 -11.34 18.24
C PRO A 152 -21.35 -11.46 18.52
N ARG A 153 -20.98 -12.26 19.54
CA ARG A 153 -19.58 -12.54 19.88
C ARG A 153 -18.83 -13.29 18.76
N GLN A 154 -19.46 -14.26 18.12
CA GLN A 154 -18.87 -14.97 16.98
C GLN A 154 -18.66 -14.05 15.77
N LYS A 155 -19.62 -13.17 15.45
CA LYS A 155 -19.50 -12.17 14.38
C LYS A 155 -18.30 -11.26 14.60
N SER A 156 -18.12 -10.77 15.84
CA SER A 156 -16.97 -9.93 16.20
C SER A 156 -15.65 -10.67 16.11
N LEU A 157 -15.59 -11.91 16.59
CA LEU A 157 -14.38 -12.73 16.50
C LEU A 157 -14.00 -13.03 15.05
N LEU A 158 -14.96 -13.32 14.17
CA LEU A 158 -14.71 -13.55 12.73
C LEU A 158 -14.19 -12.29 12.03
N THR A 159 -14.67 -11.10 12.42
CA THR A 159 -14.16 -9.83 11.89
C THR A 159 -12.80 -9.48 12.47
N ALA A 160 -12.61 -9.66 13.77
CA ALA A 160 -11.35 -9.40 14.46
C ALA A 160 -10.22 -10.37 14.03
N ALA A 161 -10.56 -11.62 13.69
CA ALA A 161 -9.58 -12.61 13.21
C ALA A 161 -8.83 -12.16 11.94
N VAL A 162 -9.53 -11.45 11.05
CA VAL A 162 -8.90 -10.84 9.86
C VAL A 162 -7.84 -9.82 10.28
N ALA A 163 -8.16 -8.96 11.23
CA ALA A 163 -7.24 -7.94 11.71
C ALA A 163 -6.06 -8.55 12.49
N ALA A 164 -6.33 -9.53 13.34
CA ALA A 164 -5.29 -10.22 14.11
C ALA A 164 -4.29 -10.94 13.18
N SER A 165 -4.80 -11.69 12.21
CA SER A 165 -3.94 -12.37 11.22
C SER A 165 -3.19 -11.39 10.31
N ALA A 166 -3.81 -10.26 9.93
CA ALA A 166 -3.13 -9.21 9.17
C ALA A 166 -1.99 -8.56 9.97
N LEU A 167 -2.21 -8.30 11.26
CA LEU A 167 -1.19 -7.72 12.13
C LEU A 167 0.03 -8.66 12.28
N MET A 168 -0.23 -9.96 12.50
CA MET A 168 0.84 -10.96 12.59
C MET A 168 1.57 -11.17 11.25
N ALA A 169 0.84 -11.18 10.15
CA ALA A 169 1.39 -11.40 8.82
C ALA A 169 2.12 -10.17 8.25
N ASN A 170 1.91 -8.96 8.79
CA ASN A 170 2.49 -7.73 8.25
C ASN A 170 4.03 -7.79 8.16
N PHE A 171 4.70 -8.24 9.22
CA PHE A 171 6.18 -8.31 9.24
C PHE A 171 6.75 -9.32 8.22
N PRO A 172 6.30 -10.59 8.19
CA PRO A 172 6.78 -11.53 7.18
C PRO A 172 6.42 -11.11 5.76
N VAL A 173 5.23 -10.54 5.52
CA VAL A 173 4.82 -10.07 4.18
C VAL A 173 5.70 -8.94 3.68
N VAL A 174 6.05 -7.95 4.52
CA VAL A 174 7.01 -6.89 4.15
C VAL A 174 8.35 -7.49 3.73
N SER A 175 8.86 -8.48 4.48
CA SER A 175 10.11 -9.16 4.14
C SER A 175 10.01 -9.91 2.81
N LEU A 176 8.93 -10.65 2.58
CA LEU A 176 8.67 -11.37 1.33
C LEU A 176 8.56 -10.42 0.12
N VAL A 177 7.86 -9.29 0.27
CA VAL A 177 7.74 -8.27 -0.80
C VAL A 177 9.11 -7.69 -1.17
N ASN A 178 9.99 -7.49 -0.18
CA ASN A 178 11.34 -7.00 -0.42
C ASN A 178 12.24 -8.03 -1.12
N GLN A 179 12.09 -9.31 -0.80
CA GLN A 179 12.90 -10.40 -1.36
C GLN A 179 12.41 -10.83 -2.75
N PHE A 180 11.14 -11.16 -2.90
CA PHE A 180 10.56 -11.74 -4.11
C PHE A 180 9.88 -10.72 -5.02
N GLY A 181 9.68 -9.50 -4.51
CA GLY A 181 9.00 -8.41 -5.23
C GLY A 181 7.48 -8.50 -5.19
N ILE A 182 6.85 -7.38 -5.57
CA ILE A 182 5.39 -7.20 -5.52
C ILE A 182 4.67 -8.22 -6.40
N ARG A 183 5.14 -8.44 -7.63
CA ARG A 183 4.46 -9.28 -8.61
C ARG A 183 4.13 -10.66 -8.05
N THR A 184 5.12 -11.34 -7.48
CA THR A 184 4.96 -12.70 -6.98
C THR A 184 4.14 -12.73 -5.70
N VAL A 185 4.54 -11.93 -4.70
CA VAL A 185 3.93 -11.98 -3.35
C VAL A 185 2.49 -11.51 -3.38
N PHE A 186 2.20 -10.38 -4.04
CA PHE A 186 0.85 -9.83 -4.08
C PHE A 186 -0.09 -10.67 -4.94
N SER A 187 0.40 -11.29 -6.04
CA SER A 187 -0.42 -12.23 -6.82
C SER A 187 -0.81 -13.45 -5.99
N ILE A 188 0.14 -14.07 -5.29
CA ILE A 188 -0.13 -15.26 -4.47
C ILE A 188 -1.11 -14.93 -3.33
N LEU A 189 -0.88 -13.84 -2.60
CA LEU A 189 -1.74 -13.44 -1.49
C LEU A 189 -3.14 -13.01 -1.97
N GLY A 190 -3.23 -12.34 -3.12
CA GLY A 190 -4.51 -11.97 -3.70
C GLY A 190 -5.31 -13.18 -4.20
N LEU A 191 -4.66 -14.15 -4.84
CA LEU A 191 -5.29 -15.42 -5.21
C LEU A 191 -5.74 -16.19 -3.97
N LEU A 192 -4.94 -16.19 -2.89
CA LEU A 192 -5.31 -16.76 -1.60
C LEU A 192 -6.58 -16.11 -1.04
N SER A 193 -6.68 -14.76 -1.09
CA SER A 193 -7.88 -14.02 -0.69
C SER A 193 -9.10 -14.40 -1.53
N ALA A 194 -8.95 -14.50 -2.85
CA ALA A 194 -10.02 -14.87 -3.76
C ALA A 194 -10.56 -16.27 -3.46
N VAL A 195 -9.67 -17.25 -3.34
CA VAL A 195 -10.02 -18.63 -3.01
C VAL A 195 -10.67 -18.73 -1.63
N ALA A 196 -10.08 -18.10 -0.61
CA ALA A 196 -10.65 -18.05 0.74
C ALA A 196 -12.06 -17.47 0.74
N THR A 197 -12.31 -16.43 -0.08
CA THR A 197 -13.66 -15.82 -0.20
C THR A 197 -14.65 -16.75 -0.86
N CYS A 198 -14.27 -17.43 -1.95
CA CYS A 198 -15.13 -18.44 -2.60
C CYS A 198 -15.43 -19.65 -1.69
N LEU A 199 -14.54 -19.96 -0.76
CA LEU A 199 -14.72 -21.08 0.18
C LEU A 199 -15.63 -20.73 1.38
N ILE A 200 -15.92 -19.45 1.66
CA ILE A 200 -16.74 -19.06 2.82
C ILE A 200 -18.13 -19.72 2.81
N PRO A 201 -18.91 -19.74 1.70
CA PRO A 201 -20.21 -20.40 1.70
C PRO A 201 -20.14 -21.88 2.08
N THR A 202 -19.15 -22.58 1.54
CA THR A 202 -18.90 -23.99 1.87
C THR A 202 -18.40 -24.14 3.32
N ALA A 203 -17.51 -23.25 3.80
CA ALA A 203 -17.03 -23.26 5.17
C ALA A 203 -18.16 -23.07 6.20
N ILE A 204 -19.15 -22.25 5.86
CA ILE A 204 -20.34 -22.05 6.71
C ILE A 204 -21.10 -23.37 6.92
N SER A 205 -21.23 -24.22 5.87
CA SER A 205 -21.92 -25.52 5.99
C SER A 205 -21.17 -26.54 6.86
N TYR A 206 -19.84 -26.39 6.99
CA TYR A 206 -19.00 -27.24 7.86
C TYR A 206 -18.88 -26.72 9.29
N GLY A 207 -19.16 -25.43 9.53
CA GLY A 207 -19.22 -24.86 10.86
C GLY A 207 -18.28 -23.67 11.10
N TYR A 208 -18.39 -23.10 12.28
CA TYR A 208 -17.74 -21.85 12.69
C TYR A 208 -16.21 -21.82 12.49
N TYR A 209 -15.51 -22.90 12.87
CA TYR A 209 -14.04 -22.92 12.81
C TYR A 209 -13.49 -22.91 11.37
N TYR A 210 -14.21 -23.47 10.40
CA TYR A 210 -13.84 -23.42 8.99
C TYR A 210 -13.97 -21.99 8.42
N VAL A 211 -15.04 -21.29 8.83
CA VAL A 211 -15.22 -19.88 8.50
C VAL A 211 -14.10 -19.02 9.12
N LEU A 212 -13.76 -19.29 10.38
CA LEU A 212 -12.65 -18.63 11.06
C LEU A 212 -11.33 -18.81 10.31
N GLY A 213 -11.04 -20.03 9.84
CA GLY A 213 -9.86 -20.33 9.02
C GLY A 213 -9.84 -19.52 7.72
N ALA A 214 -10.96 -19.44 6.99
CA ALA A 214 -11.07 -18.63 5.78
C ALA A 214 -10.86 -17.13 6.07
N ARG A 215 -11.38 -16.63 7.18
CA ARG A 215 -11.17 -15.23 7.62
C ARG A 215 -9.72 -14.93 7.96
N VAL A 216 -9.01 -15.87 8.59
CA VAL A 216 -7.56 -15.76 8.85
C VAL A 216 -6.77 -15.66 7.53
N LEU A 217 -7.10 -16.48 6.54
CA LEU A 217 -6.44 -16.42 5.22
C LEU A 217 -6.69 -15.08 4.51
N GLN A 218 -7.92 -14.53 4.59
CA GLN A 218 -8.21 -13.19 4.06
C GLN A 218 -7.37 -12.10 4.76
N GLY A 219 -7.17 -12.22 6.08
CA GLY A 219 -6.35 -11.26 6.82
C GLY A 219 -4.86 -11.32 6.47
N ILE A 220 -4.32 -12.53 6.28
CA ILE A 220 -2.93 -12.71 5.80
C ILE A 220 -2.75 -12.02 4.44
N ALA A 221 -3.71 -12.15 3.54
CA ALA A 221 -3.67 -11.48 2.24
C ALA A 221 -3.76 -9.95 2.35
N PHE A 222 -4.61 -9.44 3.26
CA PHE A 222 -4.77 -8.01 3.50
C PHE A 222 -3.49 -7.33 4.00
N ALA A 223 -2.64 -8.05 4.72
CA ALA A 223 -1.35 -7.54 5.20
C ALA A 223 -0.43 -7.02 4.07
N ALA A 224 -0.64 -7.45 2.82
CA ALA A 224 0.14 -7.00 1.67
C ALA A 224 -0.24 -5.58 1.19
N ASN A 225 -1.43 -5.07 1.49
CA ASN A 225 -1.97 -3.86 0.85
C ASN A 225 -1.04 -2.64 1.01
N PHE A 226 -0.62 -2.31 2.21
CA PHE A 226 0.25 -1.15 2.43
C PHE A 226 1.70 -1.35 1.97
N PRO A 227 2.35 -2.50 2.23
CA PRO A 227 3.66 -2.80 1.67
C PRO A 227 3.70 -2.68 0.14
N VAL A 228 2.64 -3.13 -0.54
CA VAL A 228 2.51 -3.03 -2.00
C VAL A 228 2.42 -1.57 -2.44
N ILE A 229 1.63 -0.72 -1.76
CA ILE A 229 1.54 0.71 -2.08
C ILE A 229 2.93 1.35 -1.98
N GLY A 230 3.66 1.13 -0.89
CA GLY A 230 5.00 1.67 -0.68
C GLY A 230 6.01 1.19 -1.73
N ALA A 231 6.05 -0.11 -1.97
CA ALA A 231 6.99 -0.70 -2.93
C ALA A 231 6.64 -0.37 -4.40
N PHE A 232 5.35 -0.20 -4.74
CA PHE A 232 4.91 0.25 -6.06
C PHE A 232 5.30 1.69 -6.31
N THR A 233 4.96 2.59 -5.39
CA THR A 233 5.25 4.01 -5.55
C THR A 233 6.74 4.30 -5.60
N SER A 234 7.57 3.58 -4.87
CA SER A 234 9.03 3.72 -4.94
C SER A 234 9.61 3.41 -6.34
N LYS A 235 9.01 2.46 -7.08
CA LYS A 235 9.52 2.00 -8.37
C LYS A 235 8.84 2.65 -9.57
N TRP A 236 7.51 2.86 -9.54
CA TRP A 236 6.69 3.26 -10.67
C TRP A 236 6.34 4.76 -10.71
N THR A 237 6.57 5.50 -9.63
CA THR A 237 6.23 6.92 -9.58
C THR A 237 7.42 7.84 -9.86
N TYR A 238 7.11 8.97 -10.49
CA TYR A 238 7.99 10.12 -10.58
C TYR A 238 7.95 10.90 -9.25
N TYR A 239 9.10 11.40 -8.78
CA TYR A 239 9.24 12.05 -7.47
C TYR A 239 8.16 13.11 -7.16
N LYS A 240 7.92 14.04 -8.12
CA LYS A 240 6.89 15.10 -7.94
C LYS A 240 5.44 14.58 -7.92
N GLN A 241 5.17 13.37 -8.37
CA GLN A 241 3.83 12.77 -8.43
C GLN A 241 3.62 11.66 -7.39
N ASN A 242 4.60 11.44 -6.51
CA ASN A 242 4.51 10.38 -5.50
C ASN A 242 3.28 10.55 -4.59
N GLY A 243 3.00 11.78 -4.15
CA GLY A 243 1.83 12.08 -3.33
C GLY A 243 0.50 11.74 -4.03
N LEU A 244 0.36 12.08 -5.32
CA LEU A 244 -0.83 11.74 -6.11
C LEU A 244 -1.03 10.21 -6.17
N PHE A 245 0.04 9.46 -6.48
CA PHE A 245 -0.04 8.00 -6.60
C PHE A 245 -0.39 7.33 -5.26
N VAL A 246 0.24 7.76 -4.17
CA VAL A 246 -0.10 7.26 -2.82
C VAL A 246 -1.55 7.58 -2.49
N SER A 247 -2.02 8.81 -2.74
CA SER A 247 -3.40 9.22 -2.44
C SER A 247 -4.43 8.41 -3.23
N VAL A 248 -4.18 8.19 -4.53
CA VAL A 248 -5.05 7.37 -5.39
C VAL A 248 -5.06 5.93 -4.92
N LEU A 249 -3.89 5.35 -4.61
CA LEU A 249 -3.83 3.96 -4.17
C LEU A 249 -4.50 3.76 -2.80
N VAL A 250 -4.26 4.65 -1.84
CA VAL A 250 -4.92 4.58 -0.51
C VAL A 250 -6.43 4.78 -0.60
N ALA A 251 -6.93 5.37 -1.69
CA ALA A 251 -8.36 5.52 -1.91
C ALA A 251 -9.11 4.18 -2.10
N TYR A 252 -8.39 3.03 -2.19
CA TYR A 252 -9.01 1.70 -2.16
C TYR A 252 -9.89 1.51 -0.91
N VAL A 253 -9.54 2.15 0.21
CA VAL A 253 -10.29 2.09 1.48
C VAL A 253 -11.72 2.61 1.30
N GLN A 254 -11.93 3.65 0.49
CA GLN A 254 -13.25 4.22 0.19
C GLN A 254 -13.90 3.58 -1.04
N LEU A 255 -13.11 3.30 -2.07
CA LEU A 255 -13.61 2.73 -3.32
C LEU A 255 -14.19 1.33 -3.11
N SER A 256 -13.55 0.52 -2.28
CA SER A 256 -14.01 -0.85 -2.03
C SER A 256 -15.41 -0.90 -1.42
N PRO A 257 -15.73 -0.27 -0.25
CA PRO A 257 -17.08 -0.32 0.27
C PRO A 257 -18.09 0.38 -0.64
N ALA A 258 -17.71 1.45 -1.38
CA ALA A 258 -18.58 2.11 -2.33
C ALA A 258 -19.05 1.18 -3.48
N LEU A 259 -18.22 0.20 -3.87
CA LEU A 259 -18.56 -0.80 -4.88
C LEU A 259 -19.16 -2.07 -4.26
N THR A 260 -18.61 -2.53 -3.14
CA THR A 260 -19.00 -3.80 -2.51
C THR A 260 -20.42 -3.75 -1.94
N MET A 261 -20.80 -2.64 -1.28
CA MET A 261 -22.10 -2.58 -0.60
C MET A 261 -23.27 -2.66 -1.56
N PRO A 262 -23.34 -1.89 -2.68
CA PRO A 262 -24.41 -2.02 -3.68
C PRO A 262 -24.41 -3.40 -4.33
N ALA A 263 -23.23 -3.91 -4.73
CA ALA A 263 -23.12 -5.22 -5.35
C ALA A 263 -23.60 -6.34 -4.41
N SER A 264 -23.25 -6.27 -3.13
CA SER A 264 -23.70 -7.24 -2.13
C SER A 264 -25.20 -7.13 -1.89
N GLY A 265 -25.78 -5.93 -1.83
CA GLY A 265 -27.21 -5.72 -1.67
C GLY A 265 -28.04 -6.30 -2.83
N THR A 266 -27.61 -6.09 -4.06
CA THR A 266 -28.27 -6.65 -5.25
C THR A 266 -28.12 -8.16 -5.34
N LEU A 267 -26.94 -8.69 -5.05
CA LEU A 267 -26.68 -10.14 -5.09
C LEU A 267 -27.44 -10.90 -3.98
N CYS A 268 -27.52 -10.34 -2.78
CA CYS A 268 -28.29 -10.91 -1.68
C CYS A 268 -29.78 -11.08 -2.00
N THR A 269 -30.36 -10.14 -2.74
CA THR A 269 -31.78 -10.18 -3.13
C THR A 269 -32.02 -10.91 -4.46
N SER A 270 -30.96 -11.39 -5.11
CA SER A 270 -31.04 -12.17 -6.34
C SER A 270 -31.54 -13.61 -6.05
N PRO A 271 -32.00 -14.36 -7.08
CA PRO A 271 -32.41 -15.77 -6.93
C PRO A 271 -31.31 -16.68 -6.38
N TRP A 272 -30.04 -16.28 -6.49
CA TRP A 272 -28.88 -17.06 -6.00
C TRP A 272 -28.58 -16.82 -4.51
N GLY A 273 -29.24 -15.82 -3.88
CA GLY A 273 -29.14 -15.54 -2.44
C GLY A 273 -27.73 -15.12 -1.99
N TRP A 274 -27.53 -15.13 -0.67
CA TRP A 274 -26.30 -14.67 -0.03
C TRP A 274 -24.99 -15.36 -0.47
N PRO A 275 -24.95 -16.64 -0.90
CA PRO A 275 -23.70 -17.28 -1.36
C PRO A 275 -23.12 -16.59 -2.60
N SER A 276 -24.00 -16.04 -3.46
CA SER A 276 -23.58 -15.35 -4.67
C SER A 276 -22.71 -14.14 -4.40
N VAL A 277 -22.86 -13.48 -3.26
CA VAL A 277 -22.03 -12.35 -2.84
C VAL A 277 -20.56 -12.77 -2.76
N PHE A 278 -20.27 -13.90 -2.12
CA PHE A 278 -18.91 -14.39 -1.97
C PHE A 278 -18.32 -14.90 -3.29
N TYR A 279 -19.10 -15.63 -4.06
CA TYR A 279 -18.63 -16.16 -5.36
C TYR A 279 -18.34 -15.02 -6.34
N ALA A 280 -19.21 -14.03 -6.46
CA ALA A 280 -19.01 -12.90 -7.35
C ALA A 280 -17.75 -12.11 -7.02
N HIS A 281 -17.57 -11.71 -5.76
CA HIS A 281 -16.39 -10.97 -5.33
C HIS A 281 -15.11 -11.81 -5.42
N GLY A 282 -15.18 -13.09 -5.07
CA GLY A 282 -14.05 -14.02 -5.18
C GLY A 282 -13.60 -14.22 -6.64
N VAL A 283 -14.54 -14.41 -7.57
CA VAL A 283 -14.24 -14.56 -9.00
C VAL A 283 -13.66 -13.28 -9.59
N VAL A 284 -14.25 -12.10 -9.29
CA VAL A 284 -13.70 -10.81 -9.73
C VAL A 284 -12.27 -10.63 -9.20
N SER A 285 -12.04 -10.95 -7.93
CA SER A 285 -10.71 -10.90 -7.32
C SER A 285 -9.73 -11.85 -8.01
N LEU A 286 -10.13 -13.08 -8.30
CA LEU A 286 -9.33 -14.08 -9.01
C LEU A 286 -8.91 -13.57 -10.40
N VAL A 287 -9.86 -13.05 -11.18
CA VAL A 287 -9.58 -12.48 -12.52
C VAL A 287 -8.59 -11.30 -12.42
N LEU A 288 -8.81 -10.39 -11.48
CA LEU A 288 -7.91 -9.24 -11.27
C LEU A 288 -6.49 -9.67 -10.90
N PHE A 289 -6.32 -10.66 -10.04
CA PHE A 289 -5.00 -11.12 -9.63
C PHE A 289 -4.29 -11.97 -10.68
N VAL A 290 -5.01 -12.72 -11.51
CA VAL A 290 -4.46 -13.37 -12.71
C VAL A 290 -3.98 -12.31 -13.69
N LEU A 291 -4.80 -11.27 -13.97
CA LEU A 291 -4.43 -10.15 -14.83
C LEU A 291 -3.21 -9.40 -14.26
N PHE A 292 -3.19 -9.13 -12.96
CA PHE A 292 -2.05 -8.50 -12.29
C PHE A 292 -0.78 -9.33 -12.41
N GLY A 293 -0.83 -10.62 -12.13
CA GLY A 293 0.31 -11.53 -12.22
C GLY A 293 0.89 -11.65 -13.64
N THR A 294 0.04 -11.58 -14.67
CA THR A 294 0.49 -11.62 -16.08
C THR A 294 1.01 -10.28 -16.58
N PHE A 295 0.31 -9.20 -16.27
CA PHE A 295 0.61 -7.85 -16.80
C PHE A 295 1.68 -7.10 -16.01
N TYR A 296 1.61 -7.11 -14.66
CA TYR A 296 2.51 -6.33 -13.82
C TYR A 296 3.97 -6.80 -13.90
N ARG A 297 4.90 -5.84 -13.84
CA ARG A 297 6.35 -6.09 -13.74
C ARG A 297 6.94 -5.30 -12.55
N ASN A 298 7.88 -5.90 -11.83
CA ASN A 298 8.51 -5.27 -10.66
C ASN A 298 9.34 -4.03 -10.99
N SER A 299 9.72 -3.83 -12.25
CA SER A 299 10.48 -2.66 -12.71
C SER A 299 9.87 -2.10 -13.99
N PRO A 300 9.68 -0.77 -14.11
CA PRO A 300 9.21 -0.14 -15.34
C PRO A 300 10.04 -0.49 -16.58
N GLY A 301 11.37 -0.56 -16.43
CA GLY A 301 12.28 -0.88 -17.55
C GLY A 301 12.17 -2.33 -18.08
N LYS A 302 11.51 -3.24 -17.33
CA LYS A 302 11.25 -4.62 -17.77
C LYS A 302 9.84 -4.81 -18.33
N HIS A 303 9.04 -3.74 -18.39
CA HIS A 303 7.66 -3.80 -18.87
C HIS A 303 7.60 -3.55 -20.38
N PRO A 304 6.95 -4.42 -21.18
CA PRO A 304 6.99 -4.34 -22.65
C PRO A 304 6.32 -3.08 -23.21
N PHE A 305 5.37 -2.49 -22.48
CA PHE A 305 4.59 -1.34 -22.93
C PHE A 305 5.07 0.01 -22.38
N VAL A 306 6.19 0.07 -21.65
CA VAL A 306 6.75 1.32 -21.11
C VAL A 306 7.81 1.85 -22.05
N GLY A 307 7.60 3.05 -22.63
CA GLY A 307 8.56 3.72 -23.51
C GLY A 307 9.74 4.34 -22.77
N ASP A 308 10.85 4.58 -23.47
CA ASP A 308 12.09 5.14 -22.90
C ASP A 308 11.89 6.55 -22.31
N VAL A 309 10.99 7.34 -22.90
CA VAL A 309 10.62 8.67 -22.39
C VAL A 309 10.00 8.56 -21.00
N GLU A 310 9.13 7.57 -20.79
CA GLU A 310 8.48 7.33 -19.48
C GLU A 310 9.49 6.81 -18.46
N ILE A 311 10.42 5.92 -18.86
CA ILE A 311 11.49 5.41 -18.00
C ILE A 311 12.39 6.56 -17.53
N LYS A 312 12.85 7.41 -18.47
CA LYS A 312 13.66 8.60 -18.14
C LYS A 312 12.92 9.52 -17.18
N LYS A 313 11.62 9.75 -17.39
CA LYS A 313 10.79 10.59 -16.52
C LYS A 313 10.64 10.01 -15.10
N ILE A 314 10.49 8.70 -14.97
CA ILE A 314 10.43 8.01 -13.67
C ILE A 314 11.77 8.06 -12.95
N ALA A 315 12.89 8.06 -13.67
CA ALA A 315 14.24 8.11 -13.11
C ALA A 315 14.63 9.51 -12.59
N VAL A 316 14.04 10.58 -13.15
CA VAL A 316 14.36 11.96 -12.75
C VAL A 316 14.02 12.20 -11.28
N GLY A 317 15.00 12.66 -10.51
CA GLY A 317 14.86 12.97 -9.07
C GLY A 317 14.95 11.76 -8.14
N LYS A 318 15.13 10.55 -8.69
CA LYS A 318 15.59 9.40 -7.92
C LYS A 318 17.12 9.43 -7.89
N THR A 319 17.67 10.35 -7.12
CA THR A 319 19.10 10.31 -6.80
C THR A 319 19.37 8.93 -6.22
N GLU A 320 20.43 8.28 -6.67
CA GLU A 320 20.96 7.11 -5.99
C GLU A 320 21.50 7.57 -4.63
N CYS A 321 20.59 7.87 -3.68
CA CYS A 321 20.95 7.82 -2.27
C CYS A 321 21.54 6.43 -2.08
N SER A 322 22.78 6.39 -1.62
CA SER A 322 23.47 5.16 -1.37
C SER A 322 22.52 4.18 -0.69
N LYS A 323 22.36 2.99 -1.26
CA LYS A 323 21.51 1.93 -0.69
C LYS A 323 21.85 1.65 0.77
N GLU A 324 23.00 2.09 1.23
CA GLU A 324 23.50 1.96 2.59
C GLU A 324 22.95 3.04 3.54
N GLU A 325 22.69 4.26 3.07
CA GLU A 325 22.07 5.32 3.88
C GLU A 325 20.58 5.09 4.11
N LEU A 326 19.86 4.57 3.11
CA LEU A 326 18.45 4.17 3.24
C LEU A 326 18.22 2.93 4.12
N LYS A 327 19.24 2.12 4.35
CA LYS A 327 19.15 0.90 5.19
C LYS A 327 19.10 1.16 6.69
N ARG A 328 19.33 2.40 7.15
CA ARG A 328 19.42 2.71 8.58
C ARG A 328 18.41 3.75 9.01
N ILE A 329 17.20 3.27 9.31
CA ILE A 329 16.15 4.11 9.88
C ILE A 329 16.55 4.47 11.32
N PRO A 330 16.58 5.77 11.69
CA PRO A 330 16.90 6.21 13.06
C PRO A 330 15.68 6.02 13.99
N TYR A 331 15.38 4.77 14.35
CA TYR A 331 14.18 4.44 15.16
C TYR A 331 14.08 5.24 16.46
N GLY A 332 15.16 5.38 17.21
CA GLY A 332 15.18 6.10 18.49
C GLY A 332 14.74 7.57 18.36
N PRO A 333 15.37 8.38 17.51
CA PRO A 333 14.94 9.75 17.24
C PRO A 333 13.49 9.86 16.71
N ILE A 334 13.07 8.96 15.80
CA ILE A 334 11.70 8.95 15.26
C ILE A 334 10.68 8.74 16.40
N LEU A 335 10.88 7.74 17.25
CA LEU A 335 10.00 7.41 18.37
C LEU A 335 9.98 8.49 19.47
N LYS A 336 10.99 9.34 19.56
CA LYS A 336 11.03 10.49 20.49
C LYS A 336 10.34 11.73 19.95
N THR A 337 9.93 11.75 18.69
CA THR A 337 9.37 12.94 18.03
C THR A 337 7.86 13.02 18.25
N ALA A 338 7.38 14.00 19.01
CA ALA A 338 5.98 14.18 19.33
C ALA A 338 5.08 14.33 18.10
N SER A 339 5.52 15.00 17.04
CA SER A 339 4.75 15.18 15.82
C SER A 339 4.54 13.87 15.03
N VAL A 340 5.42 12.87 15.18
CA VAL A 340 5.22 11.52 14.60
C VAL A 340 4.12 10.78 15.37
N TRP A 341 4.13 10.84 16.70
CA TRP A 341 3.05 10.27 17.53
C TRP A 341 1.71 10.95 17.25
N ALA A 342 1.69 12.27 17.04
CA ALA A 342 0.49 12.98 16.64
C ALA A 342 -0.15 12.40 15.37
N VAL A 343 0.67 12.09 14.36
CA VAL A 343 0.21 11.46 13.10
C VAL A 343 -0.37 10.06 13.37
N TRP A 344 0.31 9.23 14.16
CA TRP A 344 -0.16 7.87 14.45
C TRP A 344 -1.41 7.83 15.30
N ILE A 345 -1.51 8.70 16.31
CA ILE A 345 -2.70 8.81 17.16
C ILE A 345 -3.90 9.34 16.36
N ALA A 346 -3.68 10.35 15.50
CA ALA A 346 -4.72 10.82 14.59
C ALA A 346 -5.16 9.73 13.61
N ALA A 347 -4.24 8.89 13.12
CA ALA A 347 -4.58 7.74 12.29
C ALA A 347 -5.49 6.74 13.04
N ILE A 348 -5.22 6.45 14.32
CA ILE A 348 -6.08 5.61 15.16
C ILE A 348 -7.48 6.22 15.26
N GLY A 349 -7.60 7.52 15.57
CA GLY A 349 -8.89 8.21 15.62
C GLY A 349 -9.67 8.11 14.31
N ASN A 350 -9.02 8.46 13.20
CA ASN A 350 -9.62 8.38 11.87
C ASN A 350 -10.10 6.97 11.53
N PHE A 351 -9.26 5.96 11.71
CA PHE A 351 -9.60 4.59 11.33
C PHE A 351 -10.57 3.92 12.28
N THR A 352 -10.67 4.37 13.55
CA THR A 352 -11.76 3.94 14.44
C THR A 352 -13.12 4.33 13.84
N CYS A 353 -13.28 5.56 13.42
CA CYS A 353 -14.52 6.04 12.79
C CYS A 353 -14.76 5.38 11.42
N VAL A 354 -13.74 5.30 10.57
CA VAL A 354 -13.83 4.66 9.24
C VAL A 354 -14.20 3.19 9.35
N ASN A 355 -13.57 2.42 10.21
CA ASN A 355 -13.89 1.00 10.40
C ASN A 355 -15.28 0.81 11.00
N MET A 356 -15.68 1.65 11.98
CA MET A 356 -17.03 1.63 12.53
C MET A 356 -18.06 1.86 11.40
N MET A 357 -17.86 2.89 10.59
CA MET A 357 -18.80 3.22 9.52
C MET A 357 -18.82 2.16 8.42
N PHE A 358 -17.66 1.68 7.93
CA PHE A 358 -17.62 0.82 6.75
C PHE A 358 -17.91 -0.65 7.06
N LEU A 359 -17.58 -1.12 8.27
CA LEU A 359 -17.87 -2.50 8.67
C LEU A 359 -19.29 -2.66 9.22
N TYR A 360 -19.84 -1.62 9.84
CA TYR A 360 -21.06 -1.74 10.64
C TYR A 360 -22.21 -0.84 10.19
N SER A 361 -21.99 0.13 9.25
CA SER A 361 -23.12 0.93 8.71
C SER A 361 -24.23 0.08 8.09
N PRO A 362 -23.95 -1.04 7.37
CA PRO A 362 -25.04 -1.87 6.86
C PRO A 362 -25.91 -2.45 7.99
N ALA A 363 -25.29 -2.86 9.11
CA ALA A 363 -26.03 -3.36 10.28
C ALA A 363 -26.91 -2.26 10.90
N TYR A 364 -26.35 -1.04 11.08
CA TYR A 364 -27.12 0.11 11.56
C TYR A 364 -28.30 0.45 10.65
N LEU A 365 -28.07 0.56 9.34
CA LEU A 365 -29.11 0.88 8.35
C LEU A 365 -30.22 -0.18 8.34
N HIS A 366 -29.86 -1.47 8.40
CA HIS A 366 -30.83 -2.56 8.35
C HIS A 366 -31.56 -2.78 9.68
N HIS A 367 -30.82 -2.92 10.78
CA HIS A 367 -31.43 -3.28 12.06
C HIS A 367 -32.08 -2.09 12.78
N VAL A 368 -31.46 -0.91 12.74
CA VAL A 368 -31.97 0.30 13.45
C VAL A 368 -32.91 1.11 12.56
N LEU A 369 -32.45 1.49 11.36
CA LEU A 369 -33.25 2.32 10.46
C LEU A 369 -34.21 1.52 9.59
N LYS A 370 -34.25 0.18 9.71
CA LYS A 370 -35.20 -0.71 9.03
C LYS A 370 -35.19 -0.61 7.49
N PHE A 371 -34.04 -0.27 6.89
CA PHE A 371 -33.91 -0.32 5.44
C PHE A 371 -34.02 -1.77 4.94
N GLN A 372 -34.65 -1.96 3.79
CA GLN A 372 -34.62 -3.24 3.07
C GLN A 372 -33.19 -3.57 2.64
N VAL A 373 -32.83 -4.84 2.48
CA VAL A 373 -31.46 -5.29 2.18
C VAL A 373 -30.90 -4.62 0.92
N HIS A 374 -31.68 -4.58 -0.17
CA HIS A 374 -31.26 -3.90 -1.39
C HIS A 374 -30.97 -2.41 -1.17
N SER A 375 -31.89 -1.71 -0.53
CA SER A 375 -31.74 -0.27 -0.20
C SER A 375 -30.59 -0.05 0.80
N THR A 376 -30.35 -0.98 1.73
CA THR A 376 -29.20 -0.96 2.64
C THR A 376 -27.89 -0.95 1.88
N GLY A 377 -27.75 -1.79 0.84
CA GLY A 377 -26.55 -1.83 0.02
C GLY A 377 -26.26 -0.51 -0.69
N LEU A 378 -27.27 0.08 -1.33
CA LEU A 378 -27.15 1.37 -2.02
C LEU A 378 -26.85 2.50 -1.02
N SER A 379 -27.57 2.55 0.10
CA SER A 379 -27.42 3.59 1.12
C SER A 379 -26.07 3.50 1.82
N ALA A 380 -25.56 2.30 2.09
CA ALA A 380 -24.25 2.08 2.71
C ALA A 380 -23.06 2.49 1.82
N ALA A 381 -23.28 2.70 0.52
CA ALA A 381 -22.25 3.23 -0.39
C ALA A 381 -22.11 4.76 -0.32
N ILE A 382 -23.11 5.47 0.18
CA ILE A 382 -23.12 6.94 0.24
C ILE A 382 -21.98 7.49 1.13
N PRO A 383 -21.79 7.02 2.38
CA PRO A 383 -20.72 7.51 3.24
C PRO A 383 -19.31 7.39 2.64
N PRO A 384 -18.85 6.22 2.13
CA PRO A 384 -17.54 6.09 1.54
C PRO A 384 -17.38 6.87 0.23
N PHE A 385 -18.43 6.97 -0.60
CA PHE A 385 -18.40 7.77 -1.83
C PHE A 385 -18.25 9.27 -1.53
N LEU A 386 -19.00 9.77 -0.56
CA LEU A 386 -18.90 11.17 -0.14
C LEU A 386 -17.54 11.47 0.48
N GLN A 387 -17.01 10.57 1.31
CA GLN A 387 -15.66 10.69 1.87
C GLN A 387 -14.59 10.73 0.77
N PHE A 388 -14.69 9.88 -0.24
CA PHE A 388 -13.77 9.87 -1.38
C PHE A 388 -13.80 11.21 -2.13
N SER A 389 -14.99 11.73 -2.41
CA SER A 389 -15.18 13.01 -3.13
C SER A 389 -14.58 14.19 -2.35
N ILE A 390 -14.85 14.26 -1.04
CA ILE A 390 -14.30 15.31 -0.16
C ILE A 390 -12.79 15.16 0.01
N LYS A 391 -12.26 13.93 0.03
CA LYS A 391 -10.82 13.66 0.09
C LYS A 391 -10.07 14.25 -1.10
N LEU A 392 -10.62 14.14 -2.31
CA LEU A 392 -10.03 14.75 -3.51
C LEU A 392 -10.07 16.28 -3.44
N LEU A 393 -11.20 16.84 -3.01
CA LEU A 393 -11.37 18.28 -2.85
C LEU A 393 -10.43 18.85 -1.78
N ALA A 394 -10.29 18.16 -0.65
CA ALA A 394 -9.42 18.55 0.45
C ALA A 394 -7.94 18.55 0.05
N GLY A 395 -7.51 17.54 -0.71
CA GLY A 395 -6.15 17.50 -1.26
C GLY A 395 -5.86 18.71 -2.15
N PHE A 396 -6.76 19.00 -3.09
CA PHE A 396 -6.63 20.11 -4.01
C PHE A 396 -6.64 21.48 -3.29
N THR A 397 -7.56 21.69 -2.35
CA THR A 397 -7.66 22.97 -1.61
C THR A 397 -6.48 23.19 -0.67
N SER A 398 -6.01 22.13 0.02
CA SER A 398 -4.84 22.20 0.92
C SER A 398 -3.56 22.61 0.20
N ASP A 399 -3.40 22.25 -1.08
CA ASP A 399 -2.23 22.62 -1.86
C ASP A 399 -2.31 24.05 -2.43
N LYS A 400 -3.52 24.55 -2.70
CA LYS A 400 -3.73 25.90 -3.23
C LYS A 400 -3.67 27.00 -2.17
N ILE A 401 -4.10 26.74 -0.96
CA ILE A 401 -4.14 27.74 0.13
C ILE A 401 -2.70 28.02 0.57
N ARG A 402 -2.24 29.28 0.39
CA ARG A 402 -0.90 29.76 0.78
C ARG A 402 -0.93 30.86 1.84
N CYS A 403 -2.11 31.29 2.26
CA CYS A 403 -2.28 32.41 3.19
C CYS A 403 -1.98 32.03 4.66
N ILE A 404 -1.85 30.75 4.97
CA ILE A 404 -1.73 30.20 6.33
C ILE A 404 -0.47 29.34 6.39
N SER A 405 0.22 29.31 7.55
CA SER A 405 1.38 28.44 7.75
C SER A 405 1.02 26.97 7.56
N GLU A 406 1.96 26.15 7.07
CA GLU A 406 1.69 24.73 6.81
C GLU A 406 1.24 23.99 8.09
N THR A 407 1.83 24.29 9.24
CA THR A 407 1.42 23.71 10.53
C THR A 407 -0.03 24.08 10.89
N ALA A 408 -0.41 25.36 10.71
CA ALA A 408 -1.78 25.80 10.95
C ALA A 408 -2.77 25.12 10.00
N LYS A 409 -2.43 24.95 8.72
CA LYS A 409 -3.25 24.20 7.76
C LYS A 409 -3.49 22.76 8.21
N LEU A 410 -2.43 22.07 8.61
CA LEU A 410 -2.55 20.68 9.10
C LEU A 410 -3.53 20.58 10.26
N ARG A 411 -3.41 21.50 11.24
CA ARG A 411 -4.28 21.54 12.42
C ARG A 411 -5.73 21.87 12.06
N VAL A 412 -5.94 22.88 11.20
CA VAL A 412 -7.29 23.30 10.78
C VAL A 412 -7.99 22.19 9.98
N TYR A 413 -7.33 21.60 8.99
CA TYR A 413 -7.92 20.53 8.18
C TYR A 413 -8.26 19.30 9.02
N ASN A 414 -7.38 18.91 9.94
CA ASN A 414 -7.64 17.78 10.84
C ASN A 414 -8.77 18.08 11.81
N SER A 415 -8.84 19.31 12.33
CA SER A 415 -9.92 19.74 13.25
C SER A 415 -11.28 19.80 12.55
N ILE A 416 -11.34 20.33 11.32
CA ILE A 416 -12.57 20.30 10.52
C ILE A 416 -13.03 18.85 10.34
N ALA A 417 -12.11 17.94 10.02
CA ALA A 417 -12.43 16.53 9.81
C ALA A 417 -12.97 15.87 11.10
N PHE A 418 -12.24 15.97 12.21
CA PHE A 418 -12.52 15.22 13.41
C PHE A 418 -13.63 15.86 14.24
N LEU A 419 -13.56 17.17 14.47
CA LEU A 419 -14.61 17.88 15.19
C LEU A 419 -15.92 17.88 14.42
N GLY A 420 -15.87 18.14 13.10
CA GLY A 420 -17.06 18.10 12.26
C GLY A 420 -17.71 16.71 12.26
N SER A 421 -16.93 15.64 12.06
CA SER A 421 -17.45 14.28 12.12
C SER A 421 -18.04 13.95 13.51
N ALA A 422 -17.36 14.31 14.58
CA ALA A 422 -17.84 14.08 15.95
C ALA A 422 -19.17 14.81 16.24
N VAL A 423 -19.33 16.04 15.75
CA VAL A 423 -20.59 16.80 15.89
C VAL A 423 -21.73 16.10 15.14
N PHE A 424 -21.51 15.68 13.88
CA PHE A 424 -22.57 15.00 13.13
C PHE A 424 -22.89 13.61 13.70
N LEU A 425 -21.92 12.89 14.26
CA LEU A 425 -22.17 11.65 15.01
C LEU A 425 -22.96 11.90 16.28
N ALA A 426 -22.68 12.98 17.02
CA ALA A 426 -23.45 13.36 18.19
C ALA A 426 -24.90 13.72 17.82
N ILE A 427 -25.11 14.48 16.75
CA ILE A 427 -26.45 14.76 16.23
C ILE A 427 -27.16 13.46 15.84
N LEU A 428 -26.47 12.52 15.18
CA LEU A 428 -27.04 11.22 14.81
C LEU A 428 -27.41 10.38 16.04
N ALA A 429 -26.62 10.46 17.13
CA ALA A 429 -26.88 9.73 18.38
C ALA A 429 -28.19 10.15 19.06
N PHE A 430 -28.63 11.38 18.86
CA PHE A 430 -29.86 11.95 19.44
C PHE A 430 -30.93 12.27 18.36
N GLY A 431 -30.67 11.94 17.10
CA GLY A 431 -31.57 12.24 15.98
C GLY A 431 -32.85 11.40 15.97
N PRO A 432 -33.86 11.86 15.24
CA PRO A 432 -35.12 11.13 15.13
C PRO A 432 -34.95 9.89 14.23
N VAL A 433 -35.10 8.71 14.80
CA VAL A 433 -34.98 7.40 14.10
C VAL A 433 -36.04 7.23 13.01
N ASP A 434 -37.19 7.83 13.21
CA ASP A 434 -38.33 7.77 12.26
C ASP A 434 -38.00 8.43 10.92
N GLN A 435 -37.02 9.32 10.88
CA GLN A 435 -36.59 10.03 9.67
C GLN A 435 -35.33 9.37 9.07
N GLN A 436 -35.51 8.19 8.47
CA GLN A 436 -34.44 7.36 7.90
C GLN A 436 -33.46 8.14 7.00
N MET A 437 -33.99 9.01 6.13
CA MET A 437 -33.18 9.78 5.17
C MET A 437 -32.30 10.84 5.84
N ILE A 438 -32.79 11.44 6.94
CA ILE A 438 -31.99 12.40 7.71
C ILE A 438 -30.84 11.67 8.44
N CYS A 439 -31.11 10.53 9.06
CA CYS A 439 -30.08 9.73 9.70
C CYS A 439 -29.01 9.25 8.70
N LEU A 440 -29.42 8.84 7.49
CA LEU A 440 -28.53 8.48 6.40
C LEU A 440 -27.69 9.69 5.94
N ALA A 441 -28.29 10.86 5.78
CA ALA A 441 -27.60 12.09 5.41
C ALA A 441 -26.57 12.49 6.48
N LEU A 442 -26.93 12.45 7.77
CA LEU A 442 -26.02 12.74 8.89
C LEU A 442 -24.84 11.78 8.92
N LEU A 443 -25.09 10.48 8.73
CA LEU A 443 -24.04 9.46 8.64
C LEU A 443 -23.13 9.72 7.42
N GLY A 444 -23.70 10.05 6.28
CA GLY A 444 -22.97 10.40 5.06
C GLY A 444 -22.09 11.64 5.23
N ILE A 445 -22.62 12.70 5.84
CA ILE A 445 -21.89 13.93 6.10
C ILE A 445 -20.76 13.68 7.12
N ALA A 446 -21.03 12.94 8.22
CA ALA A 446 -20.03 12.57 9.19
C ALA A 446 -18.84 11.82 8.56
N ALA A 447 -19.12 10.84 7.69
CA ALA A 447 -18.08 10.14 6.95
C ALA A 447 -17.37 11.05 5.93
N GLY A 448 -18.15 11.86 5.19
CA GLY A 448 -17.64 12.75 4.16
C GLY A 448 -16.63 13.76 4.70
N ILE A 449 -16.94 14.40 5.82
CA ILE A 449 -16.09 15.39 6.46
C ILE A 449 -14.73 14.81 6.87
N LEU A 450 -14.64 13.51 7.20
CA LEU A 450 -13.36 12.84 7.42
C LEU A 450 -12.43 12.87 6.20
N GLY A 451 -12.95 13.13 5.00
CA GLY A 451 -12.13 13.34 3.80
C GLY A 451 -11.11 14.49 3.93
N PHE A 452 -11.40 15.49 4.77
CA PHE A 452 -10.47 16.60 5.04
C PHE A 452 -9.18 16.17 5.73
N THR A 453 -9.11 14.97 6.32
CA THR A 453 -7.88 14.39 6.89
C THR A 453 -6.72 14.30 5.88
N THR A 454 -7.01 14.30 4.58
CA THR A 454 -5.99 14.34 3.52
C THR A 454 -5.13 15.59 3.59
N GLY A 455 -5.72 16.76 3.93
CA GLY A 455 -4.99 17.99 4.22
C GLY A 455 -4.45 18.09 5.65
N GLY A 456 -4.84 17.16 6.53
CA GLY A 456 -4.42 17.07 7.93
C GLY A 456 -3.29 16.06 8.15
N PHE A 457 -3.54 15.02 8.97
CA PHE A 457 -2.50 14.10 9.41
C PHE A 457 -1.85 13.29 8.28
N PHE A 458 -2.59 12.97 7.20
CA PHE A 458 -1.99 12.28 6.05
C PHE A 458 -0.89 13.10 5.36
N LYS A 459 -1.03 14.43 5.34
CA LYS A 459 0.00 15.34 4.81
C LYS A 459 1.12 15.59 5.82
N ALA A 460 0.83 15.57 7.12
CA ALA A 460 1.80 15.82 8.19
C ALA A 460 2.94 14.79 8.21
N GLY A 461 2.63 13.51 8.04
CA GLY A 461 3.61 12.42 8.03
C GLY A 461 4.79 12.66 7.07
N PRO A 462 4.55 12.81 5.77
CA PRO A 462 5.58 13.12 4.77
C PRO A 462 6.33 14.43 5.02
N LEU A 463 5.67 15.48 5.51
CA LEU A 463 6.32 16.78 5.78
C LEU A 463 7.34 16.68 6.90
N VAL A 464 6.98 16.03 8.01
CA VAL A 464 7.86 15.86 9.17
C VAL A 464 9.03 14.92 8.88
N SER A 465 8.78 13.85 8.13
CA SER A 465 9.73 12.74 7.99
C SER A 465 10.55 12.73 6.70
N LYS A 466 10.24 13.56 5.72
CA LYS A 466 10.97 13.69 4.44
C LYS A 466 11.43 12.32 3.86
N HIS A 467 12.73 12.03 3.89
CA HIS A 467 13.33 10.81 3.35
C HIS A 467 12.84 9.52 4.03
N TYR A 468 12.43 9.61 5.30
CA TYR A 468 11.90 8.50 6.09
C TYR A 468 10.36 8.42 6.08
N SER A 469 9.69 9.16 5.17
CA SER A 469 8.22 9.22 5.09
C SER A 469 7.60 7.84 4.89
N HIS A 470 8.27 6.93 4.18
CA HIS A 470 7.81 5.56 3.98
C HIS A 470 7.67 4.79 5.30
N PHE A 471 8.52 5.03 6.29
CA PHE A 471 8.43 4.41 7.61
C PHE A 471 7.28 5.02 8.43
N VAL A 472 7.21 6.35 8.53
CA VAL A 472 6.17 7.03 9.33
C VAL A 472 4.78 6.78 8.74
N THR A 473 4.63 6.90 7.42
CA THR A 473 3.36 6.62 6.72
C THR A 473 3.03 5.13 6.70
N GLY A 474 4.05 4.26 6.61
CA GLY A 474 3.86 2.82 6.73
C GLY A 474 3.24 2.41 8.07
N ASN A 475 3.66 3.02 9.17
CA ASN A 475 3.07 2.76 10.49
C ASN A 475 1.63 3.29 10.64
N VAL A 476 1.17 4.22 9.80
CA VAL A 476 -0.25 4.58 9.73
C VAL A 476 -1.12 3.37 9.38
N SER A 477 -0.57 2.41 8.61
CA SER A 477 -1.26 1.16 8.30
C SER A 477 -1.49 0.26 9.50
N LEU A 478 -0.63 0.32 10.51
CA LEU A 478 -0.87 -0.37 11.78
C LEU A 478 -2.10 0.21 12.48
N GLY A 479 -2.33 1.51 12.35
CA GLY A 479 -3.52 2.18 12.90
C GLY A 479 -4.82 1.59 12.35
N ILE A 480 -4.93 1.36 11.02
CA ILE A 480 -6.13 0.73 10.43
C ILE A 480 -6.29 -0.71 10.92
N THR A 481 -5.21 -1.47 11.03
CA THR A 481 -5.27 -2.88 11.45
C THR A 481 -5.62 -3.01 12.94
N ILE A 482 -5.04 -2.16 13.80
CA ILE A 482 -5.34 -2.14 15.24
C ILE A 482 -6.81 -1.74 15.47
N THR A 483 -7.28 -0.71 14.78
CA THR A 483 -8.67 -0.27 14.93
C THR A 483 -9.65 -1.29 14.35
N MET A 484 -9.30 -1.97 13.25
CA MET A 484 -10.08 -3.09 12.73
C MET A 484 -10.14 -4.29 13.68
N LEU A 485 -9.14 -4.45 14.55
CA LEU A 485 -9.16 -5.43 15.64
C LEU A 485 -10.06 -5.00 16.80
N VAL A 486 -10.01 -3.72 17.19
CA VAL A 486 -10.68 -3.20 18.39
C VAL A 486 -12.16 -2.87 18.14
N VAL A 487 -12.48 -2.27 16.98
CA VAL A 487 -13.83 -1.77 16.65
C VAL A 487 -14.91 -2.87 16.72
N PRO A 488 -14.70 -4.12 16.25
CA PRO A 488 -15.69 -5.18 16.39
C PRO A 488 -16.11 -5.43 17.84
N PHE A 489 -15.16 -5.45 18.75
CA PHE A 489 -15.46 -5.65 20.19
C PHE A 489 -16.12 -4.41 20.80
N MET A 490 -15.70 -3.21 20.38
CA MET A 490 -16.35 -1.97 20.82
C MET A 490 -17.82 -1.95 20.40
N VAL A 491 -18.12 -2.21 19.12
CA VAL A 491 -19.51 -2.19 18.62
C VAL A 491 -20.34 -3.29 19.27
N THR A 492 -19.83 -4.52 19.33
CA THR A 492 -20.60 -5.63 19.93
C THR A 492 -20.77 -5.49 21.44
N GLY A 493 -19.81 -4.86 22.13
CA GLY A 493 -19.92 -4.59 23.57
C GLY A 493 -20.91 -3.48 23.89
N LEU A 494 -21.02 -2.46 23.04
CA LEU A 494 -21.93 -1.33 23.21
C LEU A 494 -23.31 -1.56 22.59
N ALA A 495 -23.41 -2.33 21.50
CA ALA A 495 -24.65 -2.59 20.79
C ALA A 495 -24.85 -4.09 20.49
N PRO A 496 -24.99 -4.95 21.50
CA PRO A 496 -25.17 -6.40 21.33
C PRO A 496 -26.47 -6.76 20.62
N ASN A 497 -27.56 -6.01 20.85
CA ASN A 497 -28.89 -6.26 20.29
C ASN A 497 -29.21 -5.38 19.07
N ASN A 498 -28.29 -4.50 18.66
CA ASN A 498 -28.49 -3.52 17.58
C ASN A 498 -29.71 -2.63 17.77
N THR A 499 -30.02 -2.23 19.00
CA THR A 499 -31.09 -1.27 19.29
C THR A 499 -30.61 0.17 19.09
N TYR A 500 -31.56 1.10 18.90
CA TYR A 500 -31.22 2.51 18.74
C TYR A 500 -30.47 3.09 19.94
N GLU A 501 -30.90 2.75 21.15
CA GLU A 501 -30.27 3.22 22.39
C GLU A 501 -28.83 2.74 22.50
N GLU A 502 -28.57 1.50 22.11
CA GLU A 502 -27.22 0.93 22.12
C GLU A 502 -26.31 1.62 21.07
N TRP A 503 -26.83 1.89 19.88
CA TRP A 503 -26.06 2.58 18.82
C TRP A 503 -25.73 4.03 19.18
N ARG A 504 -26.53 4.69 20.02
CA ARG A 504 -26.21 5.99 20.59
C ARG A 504 -24.85 5.98 21.27
N TYR A 505 -24.58 4.97 22.10
CA TYR A 505 -23.28 4.83 22.77
C TYR A 505 -22.13 4.58 21.81
N VAL A 506 -22.34 3.83 20.73
CA VAL A 506 -21.33 3.60 19.69
C VAL A 506 -20.94 4.92 19.02
N PHE A 507 -21.91 5.76 18.66
CA PHE A 507 -21.63 7.06 18.03
C PHE A 507 -20.94 8.04 18.98
N ILE A 508 -21.37 8.10 20.23
CA ILE A 508 -20.76 8.96 21.27
C ILE A 508 -19.33 8.51 21.55
N CYS A 509 -19.09 7.21 21.71
CA CYS A 509 -17.75 6.67 21.94
C CYS A 509 -16.82 6.98 20.76
N THR A 510 -17.28 6.75 19.54
CA THR A 510 -16.51 7.06 18.30
C THR A 510 -16.20 8.56 18.20
N GLY A 511 -17.20 9.42 18.46
CA GLY A 511 -17.01 10.87 18.50
C GLY A 511 -16.01 11.29 19.59
N GLY A 512 -16.07 10.69 20.77
CA GLY A 512 -15.12 10.93 21.85
C GLY A 512 -13.67 10.58 21.47
N VAL A 513 -13.47 9.45 20.80
CA VAL A 513 -12.15 9.05 20.27
C VAL A 513 -11.63 10.08 19.26
N LEU A 514 -12.49 10.57 18.36
CA LEU A 514 -12.11 11.62 17.40
C LEU A 514 -11.69 12.91 18.10
N LEU A 515 -12.44 13.35 19.13
CA LEU A 515 -12.12 14.57 19.88
C LEU A 515 -10.79 14.45 20.62
N ILE A 516 -10.56 13.34 21.32
CA ILE A 516 -9.32 13.11 22.09
C ILE A 516 -8.12 13.08 21.14
N THR A 517 -8.21 12.32 20.05
CA THR A 517 -7.11 12.20 19.09
C THR A 517 -6.85 13.51 18.34
N ASN A 518 -7.88 14.32 18.06
CA ASN A 518 -7.72 15.66 17.49
C ASN A 518 -7.03 16.61 18.46
N PHE A 519 -7.41 16.58 19.74
CA PHE A 519 -6.78 17.42 20.77
C PHE A 519 -5.27 17.16 20.86
N ILE A 520 -4.87 15.88 20.88
CA ILE A 520 -3.45 15.50 20.86
C ILE A 520 -2.77 15.99 19.56
N PHE A 521 -3.46 15.86 18.42
CA PHE A 521 -2.93 16.31 17.14
C PHE A 521 -2.72 17.83 17.10
N ILE A 522 -3.67 18.63 17.60
CA ILE A 522 -3.53 20.09 17.63
C ILE A 522 -2.30 20.53 18.44
N ILE A 523 -2.02 19.87 19.56
CA ILE A 523 -0.89 20.22 20.43
C ILE A 523 0.44 19.80 19.78
N CYS A 524 0.54 18.56 19.32
CA CYS A 524 1.82 17.94 18.97
C CYS A 524 2.16 18.02 17.46
N ALA A 525 1.20 18.34 16.57
CA ALA A 525 1.45 18.37 15.14
C ALA A 525 2.32 19.55 14.72
N SER A 526 3.31 19.26 13.87
CA SER A 526 4.16 20.24 13.20
C SER A 526 4.28 19.88 11.71
N ALA A 527 4.48 20.90 10.87
CA ALA A 527 4.84 20.72 9.47
C ALA A 527 6.36 20.86 9.25
N GLU A 528 7.11 21.24 10.28
CA GLU A 528 8.55 21.39 10.20
C GLU A 528 9.23 20.02 10.13
N PRO A 529 10.21 19.88 9.22
CA PRO A 529 11.01 18.67 9.14
C PRO A 529 11.73 18.40 10.47
N ALA A 530 11.66 17.18 10.95
CA ALA A 530 12.32 16.79 12.19
C ALA A 530 13.85 16.84 12.05
N SER A 531 14.56 17.13 13.14
CA SER A 531 16.03 17.27 13.17
C SER A 531 16.80 16.07 12.61
N TRP A 532 16.26 14.86 12.78
CA TRP A 532 16.84 13.63 12.24
C TRP A 532 16.70 13.46 10.71
N THR A 533 15.99 14.39 10.04
CA THR A 533 15.86 14.42 8.57
C THR A 533 16.88 15.35 7.90
N THR A 534 17.75 16.02 8.66
CA THR A 534 18.76 16.93 8.14
C THR A 534 20.03 16.19 7.75
N ASP A 535 20.72 16.67 6.70
CA ASP A 535 21.99 16.12 6.24
C ASP A 535 23.10 16.19 7.31
N GLU A 536 22.99 17.17 8.21
CA GLU A 536 23.89 17.34 9.33
C GLU A 536 23.77 16.19 10.34
N PHE A 537 22.56 15.74 10.64
CA PHE A 537 22.33 14.58 11.51
C PHE A 537 22.94 13.30 10.90
N SER A 538 22.75 13.10 9.60
CA SER A 538 23.31 11.96 8.87
C SER A 538 24.85 11.96 8.90
N ARG A 539 25.47 13.12 8.68
CA ARG A 539 26.93 13.30 8.78
C ARG A 539 27.46 13.06 10.19
N ASN A 540 26.80 13.59 11.20
CA ASN A 540 27.20 13.42 12.60
C ASN A 540 27.05 11.97 13.07
N ALA A 541 25.98 11.28 12.66
CA ALA A 541 25.79 9.87 12.93
C ALA A 541 26.88 8.99 12.28
N SER A 542 27.30 9.34 11.07
CA SER A 542 28.42 8.68 10.37
C SER A 542 29.77 8.94 11.06
N ARG A 543 30.02 10.19 11.51
CA ARG A 543 31.25 10.60 12.19
C ARG A 543 31.42 9.90 13.55
N ASN A 544 30.34 9.86 14.35
CA ASN A 544 30.35 9.19 15.65
C ASN A 544 30.62 7.69 15.55
N ARG A 545 30.20 7.06 14.45
CA ARG A 545 30.50 5.63 14.18
C ARG A 545 31.96 5.39 13.81
N ILE A 546 32.54 6.22 12.96
CA ILE A 546 33.95 6.10 12.61
C ILE A 546 34.77 6.17 13.91
N HIS A 547 34.42 7.09 14.80
CA HIS A 547 35.06 7.19 16.12
C HIS A 547 34.86 5.94 16.99
N SER A 548 33.66 5.39 17.09
CA SER A 548 33.35 4.19 17.88
C SER A 548 34.03 2.95 17.32
N THR A 549 34.06 2.77 16.00
CA THR A 549 34.74 1.64 15.34
C THR A 549 36.25 1.74 15.51
N THR A 550 36.82 2.94 15.41
CA THR A 550 38.25 3.17 15.63
C THR A 550 38.61 2.94 17.09
N GLN A 551 37.77 3.28 18.04
CA GLN A 551 37.98 3.05 19.47
C GLN A 551 37.87 1.57 19.81
N ALA A 552 36.88 0.84 19.28
CA ALA A 552 36.74 -0.61 19.43
C ALA A 552 37.95 -1.36 18.86
N SER A 553 38.40 -0.97 17.65
CA SER A 553 39.62 -1.57 17.06
C SER A 553 40.87 -1.32 17.89
N ARG A 554 41.00 -0.12 18.50
CA ARG A 554 42.13 0.19 19.40
C ARG A 554 42.09 -0.62 20.71
N THR A 555 40.88 -0.88 21.23
CA THR A 555 40.72 -1.71 22.45
C THR A 555 41.08 -3.16 22.16
N THR A 556 40.59 -3.70 21.03
CA THR A 556 40.92 -5.07 20.62
C THR A 556 42.40 -5.27 20.33
N ILE A 557 43.09 -4.29 19.72
CA ILE A 557 44.53 -4.35 19.48
C ILE A 557 45.30 -4.28 20.80
N ARG A 558 44.83 -3.57 21.82
CA ARG A 558 45.45 -3.55 23.15
C ARG A 558 45.30 -4.87 23.92
N GLU A 559 44.18 -5.56 23.76
CA GLU A 559 43.97 -6.88 24.39
C GLU A 559 44.79 -8.01 23.75
N PHE A 560 45.18 -7.88 22.49
CA PHE A 560 45.97 -8.88 21.75
C PHE A 560 47.48 -8.53 21.62
N ALA A 561 47.94 -7.43 22.19
CA ALA A 561 49.37 -7.14 22.22
C ALA A 561 50.06 -7.96 23.36
N PRO A 562 50.94 -8.91 23.06
CA PRO A 562 51.66 -9.62 24.11
C PRO A 562 52.58 -8.63 24.86
N GLU A 563 52.53 -8.67 26.21
CA GLU A 563 53.50 -7.98 27.05
C GLU A 563 54.89 -8.50 26.72
N VAL A 564 55.64 -7.75 25.92
CA VAL A 564 57.07 -7.98 25.74
C VAL A 564 57.75 -7.51 27.04
N LYS A 565 57.95 -8.41 27.99
CA LYS A 565 58.87 -8.22 29.13
C LYS A 565 60.26 -8.11 28.55
N MET A 566 60.83 -6.91 28.53
CA MET A 566 62.27 -6.73 28.41
C MET A 566 62.89 -7.12 29.73
N GLY A 567 63.64 -8.24 29.71
CA GLY A 567 64.57 -8.66 30.76
C GLY A 567 65.92 -8.01 30.55
#